data_f17061de958916f01fa5474c1039fba3
#
_entry.id   f17061de958916f01fa5474c1039fba3
#
_cell.length_a   1.000
_cell.length_b   1.000
_cell.length_c   1.000
_cell.angle_alpha   90.00
_cell.angle_beta   90.00
_cell.angle_gamma   90.00
#
_symmetry.space_group_name_H-M   'P 1'
#
loop_
_entity.id
_entity.type
_entity.pdbx_description
1 polymer ?
#
loop_
_entity_poly.entity_id
_entity_poly.type
_entity_poly.pdbx_seq_one_letter_code
_entity_poly.pdbx_strand_id
1 'polypeptide(L)'
;MKKIVAIGGGEIGRPGFPVETTKIDKEIIKITGKKNPKLLFIPTASLDSESYFKTVKKHFGEKLGCKINVLYLIKEKLSQKEIKDKILKSDIIYVGGGDTLKMMKVWRKNGLDKILKEAYEKGIVLSGLSAGSICWFKWGNSDSRKFSNPKANLIKVSGLGLINALHCPHYDFDKHRESGLKKMMKKISGVAIAIDNCCAIEIIDNKYRIISSKPSANAYKTCWKDNKYYEQTIKKEKEFKSLSNLLKK
;
A
#
# COMPACT_ATOMS: atom_id res chain seq x y z
N MET A 1 -3.09 10.53 -15.92
CA MET A 1 -2.90 9.07 -15.64
C MET A 1 -2.94 8.83 -14.16
N LYS A 2 -3.79 7.94 -13.70
CA LYS A 2 -3.93 7.51 -12.30
C LYS A 2 -2.89 6.44 -12.01
N LYS A 3 -2.16 6.54 -10.88
CA LYS A 3 -1.00 5.68 -10.62
C LYS A 3 -1.01 5.18 -9.18
N ILE A 4 -0.93 3.85 -8.99
CA ILE A 4 -0.78 3.23 -7.67
C ILE A 4 0.33 2.18 -7.72
N VAL A 5 1.19 2.16 -6.70
CA VAL A 5 2.11 1.05 -6.44
C VAL A 5 1.87 0.55 -5.01
N ALA A 6 1.19 -0.59 -4.90
CA ALA A 6 0.86 -1.19 -3.61
C ALA A 6 1.81 -2.34 -3.29
N ILE A 7 2.62 -2.19 -2.22
CA ILE A 7 3.69 -3.11 -1.85
C ILE A 7 3.20 -4.03 -0.74
N GLY A 8 3.34 -5.36 -0.91
CA GLY A 8 2.93 -6.34 0.10
C GLY A 8 3.65 -6.18 1.44
N GLY A 9 4.92 -5.82 1.38
CA GLY A 9 5.78 -5.60 2.54
C GLY A 9 7.24 -5.59 2.13
N GLY A 10 8.13 -5.62 3.12
CA GLY A 10 9.58 -5.60 2.94
C GLY A 10 10.23 -4.51 3.76
N GLU A 11 11.55 -4.62 3.93
CA GLU A 11 12.32 -3.70 4.74
C GLU A 11 12.82 -2.52 3.90
N ILE A 12 12.67 -1.30 4.44
CA ILE A 12 13.11 -0.07 3.79
C ILE A 12 14.38 0.52 4.42
N GLY A 13 15.09 -0.24 5.24
CA GLY A 13 16.37 0.12 5.83
C GLY A 13 16.26 0.71 7.24
N ARG A 14 15.42 0.13 8.10
CA ARG A 14 15.48 0.40 9.54
C ARG A 14 16.89 0.12 10.06
N PRO A 15 17.32 0.79 11.14
CA PRO A 15 18.64 0.52 11.74
C PRO A 15 18.86 -0.98 11.97
N GLY A 16 19.99 -1.51 11.47
CA GLY A 16 20.33 -2.94 11.55
C GLY A 16 19.75 -3.82 10.43
N PHE A 17 18.91 -3.29 9.54
CA PHE A 17 18.30 -4.07 8.46
C PHE A 17 18.63 -3.49 7.08
N PRO A 18 18.93 -4.34 6.07
CA PRO A 18 19.14 -3.89 4.70
C PRO A 18 17.82 -3.43 4.06
N VAL A 19 17.93 -2.55 3.05
CA VAL A 19 16.77 -2.20 2.21
C VAL A 19 16.46 -3.34 1.25
N GLU A 20 15.23 -3.85 1.27
CA GLU A 20 14.79 -4.93 0.40
C GLU A 20 13.94 -4.46 -0.79
N THR A 21 13.37 -3.24 -0.72
CA THR A 21 12.36 -2.74 -1.68
C THR A 21 12.93 -1.85 -2.77
N THR A 22 14.24 -1.60 -2.82
CA THR A 22 14.89 -0.60 -3.68
C THR A 22 14.46 -0.66 -5.16
N LYS A 23 14.27 -1.85 -5.73
CA LYS A 23 13.85 -1.99 -7.14
C LYS A 23 12.43 -1.47 -7.36
N ILE A 24 11.54 -1.75 -6.42
CA ILE A 24 10.16 -1.26 -6.44
C ILE A 24 10.14 0.26 -6.22
N ASP A 25 10.94 0.76 -5.27
CA ASP A 25 11.02 2.18 -4.93
C ASP A 25 11.55 3.02 -6.10
N LYS A 26 12.51 2.49 -6.86
CA LYS A 26 12.98 3.11 -8.11
C LYS A 26 11.87 3.17 -9.18
N GLU A 27 11.01 2.15 -9.27
CA GLU A 27 9.89 2.17 -10.21
C GLU A 27 8.83 3.22 -9.80
N ILE A 28 8.54 3.38 -8.49
CA ILE A 28 7.67 4.45 -7.97
C ILE A 28 8.17 5.83 -8.41
N ILE A 29 9.48 6.07 -8.32
CA ILE A 29 10.09 7.33 -8.76
C ILE A 29 9.97 7.49 -10.27
N LYS A 30 10.33 6.45 -11.04
CA LYS A 30 10.35 6.44 -12.49
C LYS A 30 8.98 6.78 -13.10
N ILE A 31 7.89 6.24 -12.55
CA ILE A 31 6.55 6.51 -13.08
C ILE A 31 6.07 7.94 -12.85
N THR A 32 6.77 8.74 -12.03
CA THR A 32 6.51 10.19 -11.94
C THR A 32 6.95 10.95 -13.18
N GLY A 33 7.90 10.42 -13.94
CA GLY A 33 8.58 11.12 -15.05
C GLY A 33 9.55 12.21 -14.60
N LYS A 34 9.83 12.33 -13.29
CA LYS A 34 10.67 13.40 -12.71
C LYS A 34 11.99 12.83 -12.17
N LYS A 35 13.09 13.57 -12.33
CA LYS A 35 14.42 13.18 -11.80
C LYS A 35 14.46 13.23 -10.28
N ASN A 36 13.93 14.28 -9.66
CA ASN A 36 13.93 14.51 -8.21
C ASN A 36 12.48 14.83 -7.75
N PRO A 37 11.57 13.83 -7.70
CA PRO A 37 10.19 14.07 -7.34
C PRO A 37 10.04 14.48 -5.88
N LYS A 38 8.98 15.24 -5.59
CA LYS A 38 8.56 15.58 -4.23
C LYS A 38 7.78 14.39 -3.65
N LEU A 39 8.32 13.75 -2.63
CA LEU A 39 7.66 12.66 -1.92
C LEU A 39 7.14 13.14 -0.57
N LEU A 40 5.85 12.97 -0.33
CA LEU A 40 5.22 13.17 0.97
C LEU A 40 5.04 11.82 1.65
N PHE A 41 5.70 11.66 2.80
CA PHE A 41 5.56 10.48 3.64
C PHE A 41 4.42 10.66 4.65
N ILE A 42 3.56 9.65 4.80
CA ILE A 42 2.44 9.66 5.75
C ILE A 42 2.60 8.51 6.74
N PRO A 43 3.16 8.74 7.94
CA PRO A 43 3.42 7.72 8.96
C PRO A 43 2.26 7.47 9.92
N THR A 44 1.01 7.82 9.58
CA THR A 44 -0.13 7.73 10.50
C THR A 44 -0.34 6.32 11.07
N ALA A 45 -0.11 5.27 10.25
CA ALA A 45 -0.25 3.88 10.69
C ALA A 45 0.73 3.50 11.81
N SER A 46 1.89 4.16 11.87
CA SER A 46 2.92 3.99 12.91
C SER A 46 2.90 5.11 13.96
N LEU A 47 1.74 5.76 14.17
CA LEU A 47 1.53 6.83 15.14
C LEU A 47 2.45 8.04 14.92
N ASP A 48 2.65 8.43 13.66
CA ASP A 48 3.53 9.52 13.26
C ASP A 48 4.98 9.32 13.75
N SER A 49 5.51 8.10 13.56
CA SER A 49 6.85 7.71 13.99
C SER A 49 7.94 8.53 13.29
N GLU A 50 8.71 9.28 14.05
CA GLU A 50 9.85 10.07 13.56
C GLU A 50 11.02 9.20 13.11
N SER A 51 11.25 8.08 13.81
CA SER A 51 12.29 7.13 13.42
C SER A 51 12.00 6.51 12.07
N TYR A 52 10.71 6.22 11.78
CA TYR A 52 10.28 5.75 10.47
C TYR A 52 10.48 6.83 9.40
N PHE A 53 10.13 8.08 9.71
CA PHE A 53 10.39 9.20 8.80
C PHE A 53 11.89 9.36 8.51
N LYS A 54 12.76 9.28 9.51
CA LYS A 54 14.22 9.30 9.30
C LYS A 54 14.69 8.19 8.36
N THR A 55 14.14 6.98 8.49
CA THR A 55 14.44 5.85 7.60
C THR A 55 14.01 6.14 6.15
N VAL A 56 12.78 6.62 5.96
CA VAL A 56 12.27 7.00 4.62
C VAL A 56 13.09 8.14 4.02
N LYS A 57 13.43 9.16 4.81
CA LYS A 57 14.26 10.29 4.37
C LYS A 57 15.64 9.83 3.91
N LYS A 58 16.29 8.93 4.66
CA LYS A 58 17.57 8.35 4.29
C LYS A 58 17.50 7.56 2.99
N HIS A 59 16.47 6.71 2.84
CA HIS A 59 16.33 5.84 1.67
C HIS A 59 15.88 6.62 0.42
N PHE A 60 14.68 7.23 0.46
CA PHE A 60 14.13 7.93 -0.69
C PHE A 60 14.80 9.29 -0.96
N GLY A 61 15.22 10.00 0.09
CA GLY A 61 15.87 11.30 -0.04
C GLY A 61 17.34 11.18 -0.41
N GLU A 62 18.16 10.70 0.52
CA GLU A 62 19.62 10.72 0.36
C GLU A 62 20.11 9.72 -0.68
N LYS A 63 19.55 8.50 -0.73
CA LYS A 63 19.98 7.46 -1.67
C LYS A 63 19.28 7.52 -3.04
N LEU A 64 18.00 7.88 -3.09
CA LEU A 64 17.21 7.86 -4.32
C LEU A 64 16.88 9.25 -4.88
N GLY A 65 17.30 10.33 -4.21
CA GLY A 65 17.25 11.70 -4.73
C GLY A 65 15.88 12.38 -4.68
N CYS A 66 14.90 11.87 -3.94
CA CYS A 66 13.62 12.53 -3.77
C CYS A 66 13.71 13.75 -2.85
N LYS A 67 12.87 14.77 -3.08
CA LYS A 67 12.64 15.85 -2.12
C LYS A 67 11.60 15.40 -1.10
N ILE A 68 12.03 15.09 0.13
CA ILE A 68 11.17 14.44 1.14
C ILE A 68 10.49 15.48 2.02
N ASN A 69 9.18 15.29 2.22
CA ASN A 69 8.38 15.96 3.24
C ASN A 69 7.57 14.92 4.03
N VAL A 70 6.97 15.33 5.15
CA VAL A 70 6.16 14.47 6.01
C VAL A 70 4.85 15.13 6.37
N LEU A 71 3.80 14.30 6.55
CA LEU A 71 2.49 14.72 7.02
C LEU A 71 2.18 13.97 8.32
N TYR A 72 2.33 14.64 9.45
CA TYR A 72 1.90 14.18 10.76
C TYR A 72 0.44 14.58 11.00
N LEU A 73 -0.42 13.62 11.30
CA LEU A 73 -1.86 13.83 11.52
C LEU A 73 -2.30 13.56 12.95
N ILE A 74 -1.41 12.98 13.75
CA ILE A 74 -1.65 12.66 15.17
C ILE A 74 -0.92 13.65 16.05
N LYS A 75 0.31 13.99 15.70
CA LYS A 75 1.19 14.89 16.47
C LYS A 75 0.95 16.37 16.16
N GLU A 76 0.53 16.70 14.95
CA GLU A 76 0.30 18.07 14.50
C GLU A 76 -1.19 18.38 14.34
N LYS A 77 -1.59 19.59 14.73
CA LYS A 77 -2.93 20.13 14.46
C LYS A 77 -2.86 20.95 13.18
N LEU A 78 -3.14 20.32 12.04
CA LEU A 78 -3.14 20.97 10.74
C LEU A 78 -4.58 21.29 10.30
N SER A 79 -4.75 22.42 9.65
CA SER A 79 -5.99 22.77 8.96
C SER A 79 -6.20 21.90 7.71
N GLN A 80 -7.44 21.77 7.27
CA GLN A 80 -7.77 21.07 6.01
C GLN A 80 -7.02 21.66 4.80
N LYS A 81 -6.80 22.98 4.80
CA LYS A 81 -6.03 23.67 3.74
C LYS A 81 -4.56 23.24 3.74
N GLU A 82 -3.92 23.20 4.91
CA GLU A 82 -2.51 22.78 5.02
C GLU A 82 -2.33 21.31 4.62
N ILE A 83 -3.24 20.43 5.05
CA ILE A 83 -3.24 19.02 4.65
C ILE A 83 -3.37 18.91 3.12
N LYS A 84 -4.35 19.59 2.53
CA LYS A 84 -4.60 19.59 1.09
C LYS A 84 -3.40 20.14 0.32
N ASP A 85 -2.81 21.23 0.78
CA ASP A 85 -1.65 21.86 0.15
C ASP A 85 -0.43 20.92 0.15
N LYS A 86 -0.12 20.28 1.29
CA LYS A 86 0.98 19.29 1.38
C LYS A 86 0.77 18.15 0.39
N ILE A 87 -0.45 17.59 0.31
CA ILE A 87 -0.79 16.46 -0.57
C ILE A 87 -0.69 16.88 -2.04
N LEU A 88 -1.37 17.96 -2.44
CA LEU A 88 -1.51 18.33 -3.86
C LEU A 88 -0.24 18.96 -4.45
N LYS A 89 0.71 19.42 -3.62
CA LYS A 89 2.04 19.90 -4.06
C LYS A 89 3.08 18.79 -4.19
N SER A 90 2.71 17.53 -3.92
CA SER A 90 3.59 16.38 -3.99
C SER A 90 3.45 15.63 -5.33
N ASP A 91 4.49 14.89 -5.71
CA ASP A 91 4.51 14.03 -6.89
C ASP A 91 4.24 12.57 -6.51
N ILE A 92 4.62 12.21 -5.28
CA ILE A 92 4.46 10.88 -4.69
C ILE A 92 3.86 11.03 -3.29
N ILE A 93 2.84 10.26 -2.99
CA ILE A 93 2.35 10.00 -1.64
C ILE A 93 2.80 8.60 -1.25
N TYR A 94 3.66 8.49 -0.22
CA TYR A 94 4.14 7.21 0.29
C TYR A 94 3.60 6.97 1.70
N VAL A 95 2.82 5.91 1.88
CA VAL A 95 2.18 5.58 3.17
C VAL A 95 2.94 4.47 3.86
N GLY A 96 3.30 4.68 5.11
CA GLY A 96 4.01 3.71 5.94
C GLY A 96 3.12 2.55 6.42
N GLY A 97 3.78 1.46 6.85
CA GLY A 97 3.12 0.33 7.51
C GLY A 97 2.74 0.62 8.96
N GLY A 98 1.94 -0.29 9.55
CA GLY A 98 1.48 -0.24 10.94
C GLY A 98 0.00 -0.58 11.10
N ASP A 99 -0.70 0.08 12.04
CA ASP A 99 -2.11 -0.16 12.33
C ASP A 99 -3.04 0.50 11.29
N THR A 100 -3.52 -0.32 10.35
CA THR A 100 -4.44 0.12 9.28
C THR A 100 -5.75 0.67 9.81
N LEU A 101 -6.34 0.02 10.83
CA LEU A 101 -7.64 0.43 11.37
C LEU A 101 -7.56 1.82 12.00
N LYS A 102 -6.53 2.05 12.82
CA LYS A 102 -6.26 3.34 13.46
C LYS A 102 -5.97 4.42 12.43
N MET A 103 -5.11 4.11 11.46
CA MET A 103 -4.79 5.02 10.36
C MET A 103 -6.06 5.47 9.61
N MET A 104 -6.90 4.53 9.16
CA MET A 104 -8.12 4.87 8.43
C MET A 104 -9.13 5.67 9.26
N LYS A 105 -9.20 5.44 10.58
CA LYS A 105 -10.01 6.24 11.51
C LYS A 105 -9.52 7.69 11.58
N VAL A 106 -8.21 7.88 11.74
CA VAL A 106 -7.58 9.22 11.77
C VAL A 106 -7.79 9.95 10.44
N TRP A 107 -7.59 9.26 9.30
CA TRP A 107 -7.75 9.84 7.98
C TRP A 107 -9.17 10.34 7.71
N ARG A 108 -10.19 9.53 8.04
CA ARG A 108 -11.59 9.95 7.89
C ARG A 108 -11.95 11.13 8.79
N LYS A 109 -11.46 11.13 10.03
CA LYS A 109 -11.67 12.26 10.95
C LYS A 109 -11.08 13.57 10.42
N ASN A 110 -9.94 13.50 9.72
CA ASN A 110 -9.25 14.66 9.16
C ASN A 110 -9.60 14.92 7.67
N GLY A 111 -10.58 14.21 7.09
CA GLY A 111 -10.98 14.38 5.69
C GLY A 111 -9.91 14.02 4.66
N LEU A 112 -8.82 13.36 5.08
CA LEU A 112 -7.70 13.00 4.21
C LEU A 112 -8.11 11.99 3.14
N ASP A 113 -9.06 11.14 3.42
CA ASP A 113 -9.63 10.16 2.47
C ASP A 113 -10.17 10.82 1.20
N LYS A 114 -10.80 11.99 1.31
CA LYS A 114 -11.30 12.77 0.18
C LYS A 114 -10.15 13.42 -0.59
N ILE A 115 -9.17 13.98 0.12
CA ILE A 115 -8.02 14.67 -0.49
C ILE A 115 -7.14 13.67 -1.24
N LEU A 116 -6.94 12.45 -0.72
CA LEU A 116 -6.18 11.41 -1.41
C LEU A 116 -6.88 10.90 -2.68
N LYS A 117 -8.23 10.85 -2.70
CA LYS A 117 -8.98 10.58 -3.94
C LYS A 117 -8.78 11.69 -4.97
N GLU A 118 -8.81 12.96 -4.55
CA GLU A 118 -8.49 14.10 -5.43
C GLU A 118 -7.06 14.00 -5.97
N ALA A 119 -6.08 13.67 -5.13
CA ALA A 119 -4.69 13.47 -5.54
C ALA A 119 -4.54 12.36 -6.60
N TYR A 120 -5.26 11.25 -6.42
CA TYR A 120 -5.31 10.15 -7.38
C TYR A 120 -5.85 10.59 -8.74
N GLU A 121 -6.97 11.34 -8.76
CA GLU A 121 -7.55 11.88 -9.99
C GLU A 121 -6.59 12.85 -10.70
N LYS A 122 -5.80 13.60 -9.96
CA LYS A 122 -4.76 14.52 -10.49
C LYS A 122 -3.48 13.82 -10.97
N GLY A 123 -3.38 12.48 -10.80
CA GLY A 123 -2.24 11.71 -11.29
C GLY A 123 -1.01 11.73 -10.39
N ILE A 124 -1.16 12.17 -9.13
CA ILE A 124 -0.12 12.00 -8.10
C ILE A 124 0.04 10.49 -7.84
N VAL A 125 1.29 10.02 -7.80
CA VAL A 125 1.59 8.60 -7.55
C VAL A 125 1.24 8.26 -6.11
N LEU A 126 0.32 7.31 -5.92
CA LEU A 126 -0.02 6.78 -4.61
C LEU A 126 0.76 5.48 -4.38
N SER A 127 1.47 5.39 -3.26
CA SER A 127 2.24 4.19 -2.92
C SER A 127 2.28 3.96 -1.42
N GLY A 128 2.77 2.79 -1.04
CA GLY A 128 2.99 2.42 0.34
C GLY A 128 3.06 0.92 0.53
N LEU A 129 3.47 0.50 1.73
CA LEU A 129 3.64 -0.90 2.08
C LEU A 129 2.73 -1.30 3.26
N SER A 130 2.33 -2.57 3.29
CA SER A 130 1.53 -3.14 4.39
C SER A 130 0.22 -2.36 4.62
N ALA A 131 0.03 -1.69 5.76
CA ALA A 131 -1.09 -0.79 5.99
C ALA A 131 -1.22 0.28 4.89
N GLY A 132 -0.08 0.80 4.41
CA GLY A 132 -0.01 1.79 3.33
C GLY A 132 -0.30 1.23 1.94
N SER A 133 -0.35 -0.09 1.77
CA SER A 133 -0.88 -0.72 0.55
C SER A 133 -2.37 -1.03 0.70
N ILE A 134 -2.80 -1.51 1.86
CA ILE A 134 -4.21 -1.81 2.14
C ILE A 134 -5.11 -0.60 1.88
N CYS A 135 -4.67 0.59 2.26
CA CYS A 135 -5.50 1.80 2.20
C CYS A 135 -6.03 2.13 0.80
N TRP A 136 -5.39 1.70 -0.26
CA TRP A 136 -5.82 1.94 -1.64
C TRP A 136 -6.96 1.02 -2.10
N PHE A 137 -7.09 -0.15 -1.50
CA PHE A 137 -8.11 -1.13 -1.85
C PHE A 137 -9.46 -0.84 -1.16
N LYS A 138 -10.50 -1.54 -1.63
CA LYS A 138 -11.82 -1.47 -1.00
C LYS A 138 -11.79 -2.07 0.41
N TRP A 139 -11.07 -3.20 0.56
CA TRP A 139 -10.86 -3.87 1.83
C TRP A 139 -9.43 -4.41 1.95
N GLY A 140 -9.00 -4.66 3.19
CA GLY A 140 -7.76 -5.34 3.48
C GLY A 140 -7.87 -6.37 4.58
N ASN A 141 -7.04 -7.39 4.48
CA ASN A 141 -6.79 -8.37 5.53
C ASN A 141 -5.74 -7.78 6.47
N SER A 142 -6.15 -7.29 7.62
CA SER A 142 -5.32 -6.53 8.53
C SER A 142 -5.13 -7.19 9.88
N ASP A 143 -3.93 -7.06 10.42
CA ASP A 143 -3.52 -7.47 11.77
C ASP A 143 -3.67 -6.34 12.80
N SER A 144 -4.40 -5.27 12.51
CA SER A 144 -4.53 -4.09 13.37
C SER A 144 -4.90 -4.43 14.83
N ARG A 145 -5.68 -5.48 15.07
CA ARG A 145 -5.99 -5.92 16.44
C ARG A 145 -4.82 -6.55 17.18
N LYS A 146 -3.80 -7.04 16.47
CA LYS A 146 -2.60 -7.62 17.08
C LYS A 146 -1.74 -6.57 17.79
N PHE A 147 -1.87 -5.28 17.47
CA PHE A 147 -1.20 -4.20 18.19
C PHE A 147 -1.66 -4.04 19.65
N SER A 148 -2.89 -4.43 19.97
CA SER A 148 -3.42 -4.44 21.35
C SER A 148 -3.53 -5.85 21.94
N ASN A 149 -3.71 -6.88 21.11
CA ASN A 149 -3.79 -8.27 21.52
C ASN A 149 -3.06 -9.14 20.48
N PRO A 150 -1.83 -9.61 20.75
CA PRO A 150 -1.03 -10.41 19.81
C PRO A 150 -1.71 -11.69 19.31
N LYS A 151 -2.65 -12.25 20.09
CA LYS A 151 -3.42 -13.46 19.73
C LYS A 151 -4.68 -13.14 18.90
N ALA A 152 -4.96 -11.87 18.61
CA ALA A 152 -6.17 -11.50 17.88
C ALA A 152 -6.14 -12.01 16.44
N ASN A 153 -7.32 -12.37 15.94
CA ASN A 153 -7.51 -12.75 14.55
C ASN A 153 -7.32 -11.55 13.60
N LEU A 154 -6.96 -11.85 12.36
CA LEU A 154 -6.97 -10.89 11.27
C LEU A 154 -8.38 -10.36 11.03
N ILE A 155 -8.50 -9.09 10.69
CA ILE A 155 -9.78 -8.42 10.48
C ILE A 155 -9.88 -7.81 9.09
N LYS A 156 -11.11 -7.66 8.62
CA LYS A 156 -11.41 -6.87 7.42
C LYS A 156 -11.44 -5.38 7.77
N VAL A 157 -10.59 -4.59 7.13
CA VAL A 157 -10.57 -3.13 7.26
C VAL A 157 -10.95 -2.50 5.92
N SER A 158 -11.80 -1.48 5.95
CA SER A 158 -12.17 -0.72 4.75
C SER A 158 -11.11 0.35 4.44
N GLY A 159 -10.56 0.30 3.22
CA GLY A 159 -9.67 1.34 2.68
C GLY A 159 -10.42 2.44 1.94
N LEU A 160 -9.76 3.07 0.96
CA LEU A 160 -10.31 4.16 0.14
C LEU A 160 -11.17 3.67 -1.04
N GLY A 161 -11.03 2.40 -1.42
CA GLY A 161 -11.80 1.79 -2.50
C GLY A 161 -11.38 2.21 -3.91
N LEU A 162 -10.14 2.67 -4.09
CA LEU A 162 -9.59 2.99 -5.42
C LEU A 162 -9.42 1.72 -6.26
N ILE A 163 -9.13 0.60 -5.62
CA ILE A 163 -9.04 -0.73 -6.24
C ILE A 163 -10.18 -1.58 -5.65
N ASN A 164 -11.09 -2.06 -6.52
CA ASN A 164 -12.29 -2.83 -6.09
C ASN A 164 -11.95 -4.29 -5.79
N ALA A 165 -11.06 -4.52 -4.85
CA ALA A 165 -10.63 -5.84 -4.38
C ALA A 165 -10.36 -5.82 -2.87
N LEU A 166 -10.20 -7.01 -2.27
CA LEU A 166 -9.57 -7.15 -0.97
C LEU A 166 -8.05 -7.28 -1.17
N HIS A 167 -7.25 -6.64 -0.31
CA HIS A 167 -5.79 -6.80 -0.32
C HIS A 167 -5.30 -7.58 0.90
N CYS A 168 -4.37 -8.51 0.68
CA CYS A 168 -3.67 -9.24 1.73
C CYS A 168 -2.16 -9.02 1.58
N PRO A 169 -1.54 -8.12 2.34
CA PRO A 169 -0.09 -7.96 2.37
C PRO A 169 0.60 -9.08 3.18
N HIS A 170 1.94 -9.16 3.06
CA HIS A 170 2.77 -10.15 3.79
C HIS A 170 2.31 -11.60 3.60
N TYR A 171 1.92 -11.98 2.39
CA TYR A 171 1.26 -13.25 2.15
C TYR A 171 2.19 -14.45 2.41
N ASP A 172 3.48 -14.29 2.13
CA ASP A 172 4.56 -15.25 2.36
C ASP A 172 5.05 -15.35 3.81
N PHE A 173 4.75 -14.36 4.65
CA PHE A 173 5.40 -14.21 5.94
C PHE A 173 4.71 -14.98 7.08
N ASP A 174 3.38 -15.11 7.02
CA ASP A 174 2.57 -15.69 8.11
C ASP A 174 1.58 -16.71 7.54
N LYS A 175 1.75 -17.99 7.89
CA LYS A 175 0.82 -19.07 7.51
C LYS A 175 -0.64 -18.78 7.89
N HIS A 176 -0.86 -17.92 8.90
CA HIS A 176 -2.20 -17.45 9.25
C HIS A 176 -2.80 -16.46 8.25
N ARG A 177 -1.97 -15.84 7.40
CA ARG A 177 -2.45 -14.92 6.33
C ARG A 177 -3.28 -15.67 5.31
N GLU A 178 -2.79 -16.78 4.80
CA GLU A 178 -3.49 -17.62 3.82
C GLU A 178 -4.83 -18.12 4.38
N SER A 179 -4.79 -18.80 5.55
CA SER A 179 -5.98 -19.36 6.19
C SER A 179 -7.00 -18.27 6.59
N GLY A 180 -6.51 -17.12 7.07
CA GLY A 180 -7.32 -15.96 7.42
C GLY A 180 -7.96 -15.31 6.18
N LEU A 181 -7.21 -15.17 5.08
CA LEU A 181 -7.72 -14.68 3.81
C LEU A 181 -8.82 -15.59 3.26
N LYS A 182 -8.58 -16.91 3.23
CA LYS A 182 -9.56 -17.90 2.78
C LYS A 182 -10.87 -17.82 3.55
N LYS A 183 -10.80 -17.74 4.90
CA LYS A 183 -11.99 -17.55 5.76
C LYS A 183 -12.71 -16.23 5.49
N MET A 184 -11.96 -15.15 5.30
CA MET A 184 -12.50 -13.82 5.03
C MET A 184 -13.17 -13.76 3.65
N MET A 185 -12.54 -14.33 2.62
CA MET A 185 -13.07 -14.36 1.27
C MET A 185 -14.33 -15.20 1.11
N LYS A 186 -14.58 -16.17 1.99
CA LYS A 186 -15.85 -16.93 2.00
C LYS A 186 -17.06 -16.03 2.23
N LYS A 187 -16.86 -14.89 2.89
CA LYS A 187 -17.92 -13.91 3.23
C LYS A 187 -17.94 -12.67 2.31
N ILE A 188 -17.10 -12.65 1.28
CA ILE A 188 -16.94 -11.48 0.41
C ILE A 188 -17.14 -11.91 -1.04
N SER A 189 -18.06 -11.22 -1.73
CA SER A 189 -18.19 -11.35 -3.18
C SER A 189 -17.08 -10.54 -3.87
N GLY A 190 -16.33 -11.17 -4.79
CA GLY A 190 -15.25 -10.50 -5.53
C GLY A 190 -13.94 -11.27 -5.47
N VAL A 191 -12.84 -10.56 -5.71
CA VAL A 191 -11.49 -11.10 -5.70
C VAL A 191 -10.65 -10.49 -4.58
N ALA A 192 -9.61 -11.21 -4.16
CA ALA A 192 -8.54 -10.64 -3.38
C ALA A 192 -7.22 -10.69 -4.16
N ILE A 193 -6.37 -9.71 -3.88
CA ILE A 193 -5.00 -9.63 -4.37
C ILE A 193 -4.09 -9.79 -3.15
N ALA A 194 -3.47 -10.96 -3.03
CA ALA A 194 -2.49 -11.26 -2.00
C ALA A 194 -1.09 -10.99 -2.56
N ILE A 195 -0.22 -10.36 -1.76
CA ILE A 195 1.10 -9.92 -2.22
C ILE A 195 2.14 -10.24 -1.15
N ASP A 196 3.22 -10.92 -1.56
CA ASP A 196 4.36 -11.26 -0.72
C ASP A 196 5.18 -10.02 -0.32
N ASN A 197 6.03 -10.17 0.67
CA ASN A 197 7.07 -9.19 0.94
C ASN A 197 7.96 -9.02 -0.31
N CYS A 198 8.49 -7.82 -0.53
CA CYS A 198 9.35 -7.52 -1.68
C CYS A 198 8.67 -7.68 -3.05
N CYS A 199 7.33 -7.69 -3.08
CA CYS A 199 6.50 -7.71 -4.28
C CYS A 199 5.47 -6.59 -4.23
N ALA A 200 5.04 -6.10 -5.39
CA ALA A 200 4.05 -5.04 -5.52
C ALA A 200 3.20 -5.20 -6.78
N ILE A 201 1.97 -4.68 -6.71
CA ILE A 201 1.17 -4.41 -7.90
C ILE A 201 1.34 -2.94 -8.29
N GLU A 202 1.75 -2.71 -9.52
CA GLU A 202 1.79 -1.40 -10.16
C GLU A 202 0.56 -1.25 -11.05
N ILE A 203 -0.18 -0.18 -10.85
CA ILE A 203 -1.40 0.13 -11.59
C ILE A 203 -1.25 1.50 -12.23
N ILE A 204 -1.49 1.56 -13.54
CA ILE A 204 -1.56 2.81 -14.32
C ILE A 204 -2.89 2.81 -15.07
N ASP A 205 -3.79 3.75 -14.71
CA ASP A 205 -5.17 3.80 -15.21
C ASP A 205 -5.91 2.45 -15.01
N ASN A 206 -6.34 1.79 -16.08
CA ASN A 206 -6.99 0.47 -16.03
C ASN A 206 -6.06 -0.68 -16.42
N LYS A 207 -4.75 -0.50 -16.23
CA LYS A 207 -3.74 -1.52 -16.53
C LYS A 207 -2.89 -1.81 -15.30
N TYR A 208 -2.40 -3.05 -15.18
CA TYR A 208 -1.53 -3.44 -14.07
C TYR A 208 -0.38 -4.31 -14.56
N ARG A 209 0.68 -4.38 -13.75
CA ARG A 209 1.70 -5.42 -13.77
C ARG A 209 2.19 -5.73 -12.36
N ILE A 210 2.85 -6.88 -12.19
CA ILE A 210 3.50 -7.25 -10.94
C ILE A 210 4.99 -6.96 -11.06
N ILE A 211 5.52 -6.27 -10.06
CA ILE A 211 6.95 -5.97 -9.92
C ILE A 211 7.46 -6.54 -8.61
N SER A 212 8.72 -6.95 -8.57
CA SER A 212 9.32 -7.49 -7.35
C SER A 212 10.79 -7.12 -7.25
N SER A 213 11.28 -6.95 -6.03
CA SER A 213 12.69 -6.76 -5.72
C SER A 213 13.42 -8.08 -5.43
N LYS A 214 12.68 -9.17 -5.15
CA LYS A 214 13.20 -10.54 -5.01
C LYS A 214 12.54 -11.46 -6.04
N PRO A 215 13.29 -12.31 -6.75
CA PRO A 215 12.74 -13.22 -7.77
C PRO A 215 11.66 -14.18 -7.22
N SER A 216 11.81 -14.63 -5.97
CA SER A 216 10.87 -15.56 -5.30
C SER A 216 9.56 -14.91 -4.86
N ALA A 217 9.53 -13.58 -4.67
CA ALA A 217 8.35 -12.88 -4.18
C ALA A 217 7.27 -12.77 -5.27
N ASN A 218 6.04 -13.14 -4.96
CA ASN A 218 4.92 -13.24 -5.89
C ASN A 218 3.69 -12.43 -5.46
N ALA A 219 2.73 -12.35 -6.35
CA ALA A 219 1.38 -11.88 -6.07
C ALA A 219 0.37 -12.92 -6.56
N TYR A 220 -0.78 -12.99 -5.89
CA TYR A 220 -1.79 -14.01 -6.13
C TYR A 220 -3.16 -13.36 -6.24
N LYS A 221 -3.95 -13.86 -7.18
CA LYS A 221 -5.39 -13.60 -7.25
C LYS A 221 -6.12 -14.74 -6.56
N THR A 222 -7.02 -14.40 -5.64
CA THR A 222 -7.84 -15.39 -4.95
C THR A 222 -9.31 -15.05 -5.02
N CYS A 223 -10.18 -16.05 -5.09
CA CYS A 223 -11.63 -15.88 -5.04
C CYS A 223 -12.33 -17.16 -4.60
N TRP A 224 -13.60 -17.01 -4.20
CA TRP A 224 -14.55 -18.11 -4.06
C TRP A 224 -15.48 -18.15 -5.27
N LYS A 225 -15.58 -19.30 -5.89
CA LYS A 225 -16.52 -19.57 -6.99
C LYS A 225 -17.07 -20.99 -6.80
N ASP A 226 -18.38 -21.17 -6.91
CA ASP A 226 -19.06 -22.47 -6.83
C ASP A 226 -18.64 -23.27 -5.57
N ASN A 227 -18.62 -22.60 -4.39
CA ASN A 227 -18.17 -23.12 -3.09
C ASN A 227 -16.73 -23.65 -3.06
N LYS A 228 -15.90 -23.35 -4.07
CA LYS A 228 -14.47 -23.69 -4.10
C LYS A 228 -13.62 -22.42 -4.00
N TYR A 229 -12.51 -22.54 -3.27
CA TYR A 229 -11.49 -21.49 -3.19
C TYR A 229 -10.47 -21.68 -4.30
N TYR A 230 -10.26 -20.64 -5.06
CA TYR A 230 -9.28 -20.59 -6.13
C TYR A 230 -8.18 -19.62 -5.76
N GLU A 231 -6.94 -20.03 -6.02
CA GLU A 231 -5.76 -19.21 -5.91
C GLU A 231 -4.91 -19.40 -7.14
N GLN A 232 -4.49 -18.30 -7.74
CA GLN A 232 -3.67 -18.28 -8.94
C GLN A 232 -2.56 -17.26 -8.80
N THR A 233 -1.31 -17.68 -9.04
CA THR A 233 -0.18 -16.76 -9.13
C THR A 233 -0.36 -15.79 -10.31
N ILE A 234 -0.20 -14.51 -10.05
CA ILE A 234 -0.22 -13.49 -11.08
C ILE A 234 1.18 -13.40 -11.69
N LYS A 235 1.30 -13.68 -12.98
CA LYS A 235 2.59 -13.67 -13.68
C LYS A 235 3.27 -12.32 -13.63
N LYS A 236 4.56 -12.31 -13.35
CA LYS A 236 5.43 -11.12 -13.41
C LYS A 236 5.88 -10.89 -14.84
N GLU A 237 5.28 -9.94 -15.51
CA GLU A 237 5.59 -9.60 -16.91
C GLU A 237 5.97 -8.11 -17.00
N LYS A 238 6.77 -7.76 -18.01
CA LYS A 238 7.12 -6.35 -18.28
C LYS A 238 5.92 -5.57 -18.82
N GLU A 239 5.05 -6.25 -19.55
CA GLU A 239 3.88 -5.68 -20.19
C GLU A 239 2.72 -5.48 -19.20
N PHE A 240 1.98 -4.41 -19.41
CA PHE A 240 0.79 -4.11 -18.63
C PHE A 240 -0.41 -4.89 -19.14
N LYS A 241 -1.18 -5.50 -18.24
CA LYS A 241 -2.43 -6.22 -18.49
C LYS A 241 -3.65 -5.44 -18.02
N SER A 242 -4.82 -5.83 -18.47
CA SER A 242 -6.10 -5.22 -18.06
C SER A 242 -6.39 -5.46 -16.57
N LEU A 243 -6.51 -4.39 -15.79
CA LEU A 243 -6.91 -4.44 -14.39
C LEU A 243 -8.35 -4.95 -14.24
N SER A 244 -9.26 -4.55 -15.13
CA SER A 244 -10.65 -5.02 -15.10
C SER A 244 -10.75 -6.54 -15.25
N ASN A 245 -9.88 -7.17 -16.06
CA ASN A 245 -9.83 -8.62 -16.19
C ASN A 245 -9.24 -9.31 -14.95
N LEU A 246 -8.26 -8.69 -14.30
CA LEU A 246 -7.73 -9.20 -13.03
C LEU A 246 -8.83 -9.24 -11.96
N LEU A 247 -9.67 -8.21 -11.89
CA LEU A 247 -10.68 -8.04 -10.85
C LEU A 247 -12.01 -8.79 -11.10
N LYS A 248 -12.16 -9.47 -12.25
CA LYS A 248 -13.26 -10.45 -12.50
C LYS A 248 -12.97 -11.75 -11.74
N LYS A 249 -14.04 -12.44 -11.29
CA LYS A 249 -13.94 -13.82 -10.76
C LYS A 249 -13.59 -14.82 -11.86
#